data_6dac421ad617fd407b30e23b067e3c81
#
_entry.id   6dac421ad617fd407b30e23b067e3c81
#
_cell.length_a   1.000
_cell.length_b   1.000
_cell.length_c   1.000
_cell.angle_alpha   90.00
_cell.angle_beta   90.00
_cell.angle_gamma   90.00
#
_symmetry.space_group_name_H-M   'P 1'
#
loop_
_entity.id
_entity.type
_entity.pdbx_description
1 polymer ?
#
loop_
_entity_poly.entity_id
_entity_poly.type
_entity_poly.pdbx_seq_one_letter_code
_entity_poly.pdbx_strand_id
1 'polypeptide(L)'
;AEGWTAVHEYVHAWNGKYRRSAGLVAADPNAPLDAELLWVYEGLTQYYGYVLAARSGMWTFEQALADFALTSSTLTWRMGREWRPLQDTVHDPIYTARRPQPWRSWQRNEDYYPEGVLFWLEVDTLIREHTGGARSLDDFVREMYRSRTGRAQVFQYRFDDVVAVLSRVDRFGWGPFLRQRLDATHAP
;
A
#
# COMPACT_ATOMS: atom_id res chain seq x y z
N ALA A 1 6.24 20.64 -0.08
CA ALA A 1 5.26 19.55 0.02
C ALA A 1 5.44 18.44 -1.02
N GLU A 2 6.25 18.58 -2.06
CA GLU A 2 6.30 17.61 -3.19
C GLU A 2 7.43 16.57 -3.10
N GLY A 3 8.30 16.64 -2.09
CA GLY A 3 9.48 15.78 -2.01
C GLY A 3 9.18 14.28 -1.87
N TRP A 4 8.08 13.90 -1.24
CA TRP A 4 7.68 12.51 -1.04
C TRP A 4 7.37 11.76 -2.34
N THR A 5 6.91 12.46 -3.39
CA THR A 5 6.63 11.84 -4.70
C THR A 5 7.89 11.25 -5.32
N ALA A 6 9.03 11.95 -5.24
CA ALA A 6 10.30 11.41 -5.73
C ALA A 6 10.72 10.18 -4.94
N VAL A 7 10.45 10.15 -3.62
CA VAL A 7 10.72 8.98 -2.77
C VAL A 7 9.77 7.82 -3.10
N HIS A 8 8.50 8.10 -3.35
CA HIS A 8 7.53 7.10 -3.83
C HIS A 8 8.04 6.43 -5.12
N GLU A 9 8.42 7.20 -6.12
CA GLU A 9 8.97 6.66 -7.37
C GLU A 9 10.27 5.87 -7.15
N TYR A 10 11.09 6.29 -6.19
CA TYR A 10 12.30 5.54 -5.83
C TYR A 10 11.97 4.17 -5.22
N VAL A 11 10.96 4.07 -4.37
CA VAL A 11 10.50 2.80 -3.79
C VAL A 11 10.03 1.82 -4.86
N HIS A 12 9.48 2.30 -5.97
CA HIS A 12 9.12 1.47 -7.11
C HIS A 12 10.30 0.73 -7.75
N ALA A 13 11.56 1.10 -7.47
CA ALA A 13 12.71 0.31 -7.89
C ALA A 13 12.65 -1.12 -7.33
N TRP A 14 12.11 -1.31 -6.13
CA TRP A 14 11.90 -2.61 -5.49
C TRP A 14 10.49 -3.12 -5.69
N ASN A 15 9.47 -2.32 -5.28
CA ASN A 15 8.06 -2.65 -5.40
C ASN A 15 7.50 -2.20 -6.76
N GLY A 16 7.79 -2.96 -7.79
CA GLY A 16 7.37 -2.66 -9.16
C GLY A 16 8.38 -3.06 -10.21
N LYS A 17 9.63 -2.62 -10.11
CA LYS A 17 10.68 -2.97 -11.07
C LYS A 17 11.33 -4.31 -10.75
N TYR A 18 11.68 -4.56 -9.48
CA TYR A 18 12.30 -5.81 -9.06
C TYR A 18 11.26 -6.88 -8.69
N ARG A 19 10.29 -6.56 -7.83
CA ARG A 19 9.13 -7.43 -7.56
C ARG A 19 7.85 -6.74 -7.95
N ARG A 20 6.99 -7.45 -8.65
CA ARG A 20 5.72 -6.93 -9.17
C ARG A 20 4.59 -7.90 -8.85
N SER A 21 3.41 -7.37 -8.54
CA SER A 21 2.19 -8.17 -8.47
C SER A 21 2.02 -8.99 -9.76
N ALA A 22 1.71 -10.27 -9.60
CA ALA A 22 1.57 -11.18 -10.73
C ALA A 22 0.50 -10.71 -11.73
N GLY A 23 -0.59 -10.12 -11.23
CA GLY A 23 -1.66 -9.60 -12.08
C GLY A 23 -1.26 -8.38 -12.92
N LEU A 24 -0.19 -7.67 -12.54
CA LEU A 24 0.35 -6.53 -13.31
C LEU A 24 1.47 -6.94 -14.28
N VAL A 25 1.66 -8.23 -14.51
CA VAL A 25 2.62 -8.76 -15.48
C VAL A 25 1.85 -9.40 -16.62
N ALA A 26 1.63 -8.65 -17.70
CA ALA A 26 0.98 -9.16 -18.89
C ALA A 26 1.96 -9.95 -19.77
N ALA A 27 1.49 -11.05 -20.32
CA ALA A 27 2.24 -11.81 -21.31
C ALA A 27 2.29 -11.07 -22.67
N ASP A 28 1.30 -10.20 -22.91
CA ASP A 28 1.14 -9.42 -24.11
C ASP A 28 0.47 -8.08 -23.78
N PRO A 29 0.77 -6.98 -24.52
CA PRO A 29 0.22 -5.65 -24.24
C PRO A 29 -1.31 -5.53 -24.30
N ASN A 30 -1.99 -6.46 -24.96
CA ASN A 30 -3.45 -6.49 -25.09
C ASN A 30 -4.11 -7.39 -24.03
N ALA A 31 -3.33 -8.13 -23.23
CA ALA A 31 -3.88 -8.97 -22.17
C ALA A 31 -4.45 -8.10 -21.03
N PRO A 32 -5.60 -8.49 -20.47
CA PRO A 32 -6.13 -7.81 -19.29
C PRO A 32 -5.14 -7.86 -18.13
N LEU A 33 -5.00 -6.75 -17.40
CA LEU A 33 -4.25 -6.68 -16.17
C LEU A 33 -5.20 -6.90 -14.99
N ASP A 34 -4.73 -7.65 -14.01
CA ASP A 34 -5.39 -7.81 -12.72
C ASP A 34 -4.72 -6.88 -11.69
N ALA A 35 -5.47 -5.89 -11.25
CA ALA A 35 -5.00 -4.86 -10.35
C ALA A 35 -5.27 -5.18 -8.85
N GLU A 36 -5.68 -6.42 -8.52
CA GLU A 36 -6.10 -6.82 -7.16
C GLU A 36 -5.13 -6.38 -6.05
N LEU A 37 -3.84 -6.33 -6.33
CA LEU A 37 -2.81 -5.99 -5.34
C LEU A 37 -2.28 -4.55 -5.45
N LEU A 38 -3.05 -3.58 -5.99
CA LEU A 38 -2.63 -2.18 -6.02
C LEU A 38 -2.45 -1.59 -4.62
N TRP A 39 -3.16 -2.09 -3.62
CA TRP A 39 -2.95 -1.70 -2.22
C TRP A 39 -1.56 -2.11 -1.69
N VAL A 40 -0.91 -3.15 -2.27
CA VAL A 40 0.50 -3.46 -2.03
C VAL A 40 1.39 -2.65 -2.96
N TYR A 41 1.10 -2.67 -4.26
CA TYR A 41 1.95 -2.06 -5.27
C TYR A 41 2.06 -0.54 -5.08
N GLU A 42 0.95 0.14 -4.84
CA GLU A 42 0.89 1.59 -4.66
C GLU A 42 0.78 1.98 -3.18
N GLY A 43 -0.09 1.31 -2.42
CA GLY A 43 -0.33 1.66 -1.02
C GLY A 43 0.91 1.52 -0.14
N LEU A 44 1.64 0.40 -0.24
CA LEU A 44 2.90 0.21 0.48
C LEU A 44 3.98 1.19 -0.01
N THR A 45 4.03 1.43 -1.31
CA THR A 45 4.96 2.40 -1.90
C THR A 45 4.68 3.80 -1.39
N GLN A 46 3.41 4.19 -1.31
CA GLN A 46 2.98 5.47 -0.75
C GLN A 46 3.36 5.61 0.73
N TYR A 47 3.11 4.57 1.54
CA TYR A 47 3.52 4.54 2.94
C TYR A 47 5.04 4.78 3.09
N TYR A 48 5.85 4.04 2.33
CA TYR A 48 7.30 4.25 2.36
C TYR A 48 7.74 5.56 1.74
N GLY A 49 6.98 6.13 0.82
CA GLY A 49 7.18 7.50 0.34
C GLY A 49 7.20 8.51 1.49
N TYR A 50 6.25 8.41 2.41
CA TYR A 50 6.16 9.27 3.60
C TYR A 50 7.24 8.95 4.63
N VAL A 51 7.39 7.68 4.98
CA VAL A 51 8.37 7.24 6.00
C VAL A 51 9.80 7.57 5.59
N LEU A 52 10.17 7.30 4.35
CA LEU A 52 11.54 7.56 3.88
C LEU A 52 11.78 9.05 3.61
N ALA A 53 10.78 9.83 3.23
CA ALA A 53 10.89 11.28 3.16
C ALA A 53 11.24 11.88 4.53
N ALA A 54 10.61 11.38 5.60
CA ALA A 54 10.95 11.77 6.97
C ALA A 54 12.35 11.26 7.38
N ARG A 55 12.65 9.99 7.15
CA ARG A 55 13.95 9.39 7.53
C ARG A 55 15.15 10.00 6.81
N SER A 56 14.96 10.47 5.58
CA SER A 56 16.00 11.15 4.81
C SER A 56 16.19 12.62 5.15
N GLY A 57 15.30 13.20 5.97
CA GLY A 57 15.31 14.63 6.30
C GLY A 57 14.71 15.54 5.22
N MET A 58 14.10 14.98 4.16
CA MET A 58 13.32 15.76 3.18
C MET A 58 12.06 16.36 3.81
N TRP A 59 11.51 15.65 4.80
CA TRP A 59 10.44 16.12 5.68
C TRP A 59 10.92 16.15 7.13
N THR A 60 10.42 17.09 7.90
CA THR A 60 10.53 17.01 9.35
C THR A 60 9.57 15.95 9.89
N PHE A 61 9.80 15.52 11.12
CA PHE A 61 8.89 14.58 11.79
C PHE A 61 7.46 15.14 11.89
N GLU A 62 7.33 16.44 12.20
CA GLU A 62 6.05 17.14 12.29
C GLU A 62 5.32 17.18 10.93
N GLN A 63 6.06 17.40 9.84
CA GLN A 63 5.49 17.35 8.50
C GLN A 63 4.94 15.97 8.17
N ALA A 64 5.69 14.90 8.47
CA ALA A 64 5.22 13.54 8.26
C ALA A 64 3.95 13.25 9.06
N LEU A 65 3.93 13.60 10.36
CA LEU A 65 2.74 13.44 11.20
C LEU A 65 1.54 14.23 10.67
N ALA A 66 1.77 15.47 10.19
CA ALA A 66 0.70 16.29 9.63
C ALA A 66 0.09 15.67 8.38
N ASP A 67 0.89 15.05 7.51
CA ASP A 67 0.39 14.38 6.31
C ASP A 67 -0.39 13.10 6.64
N PHE A 68 0.06 12.29 7.61
CA PHE A 68 -0.72 11.15 8.13
C PHE A 68 -2.05 11.61 8.73
N ALA A 69 -2.03 12.66 9.55
CA ALA A 69 -3.23 13.23 10.17
C ALA A 69 -4.20 13.79 9.12
N LEU A 70 -3.69 14.51 8.12
CA LEU A 70 -4.49 15.05 7.01
C LEU A 70 -5.13 13.91 6.20
N THR A 71 -4.38 12.86 5.90
CA THR A 71 -4.86 11.68 5.19
C THR A 71 -6.00 11.02 5.98
N SER A 72 -5.80 10.78 7.28
CA SER A 72 -6.81 10.21 8.16
C SER A 72 -8.07 11.08 8.24
N SER A 73 -7.89 12.39 8.49
CA SER A 73 -9.01 13.34 8.54
C SER A 73 -9.80 13.37 7.23
N THR A 74 -9.11 13.41 6.09
CA THR A 74 -9.75 13.43 4.77
C THR A 74 -10.60 12.18 4.55
N LEU A 75 -10.09 11.01 4.92
CA LEU A 75 -10.79 9.74 4.75
C LEU A 75 -11.99 9.61 5.70
N THR A 76 -11.92 10.16 6.90
CA THR A 76 -13.02 10.13 7.88
C THR A 76 -14.30 10.78 7.33
N TRP A 77 -14.17 11.80 6.49
CA TRP A 77 -15.31 12.51 5.91
C TRP A 77 -15.78 11.97 4.55
N ARG A 78 -15.17 10.90 4.06
CA ARG A 78 -15.57 10.27 2.79
C ARG A 78 -16.66 9.24 3.00
N MET A 79 -17.90 9.60 2.72
CA MET A 79 -19.07 8.72 2.80
C MET A 79 -18.98 7.50 1.87
N GLY A 80 -18.18 7.56 0.81
CA GLY A 80 -17.95 6.43 -0.09
C GLY A 80 -17.43 5.17 0.61
N ARG A 81 -16.76 5.32 1.76
CA ARG A 81 -16.28 4.20 2.57
C ARG A 81 -17.39 3.39 3.24
N GLU A 82 -18.56 3.95 3.41
CA GLU A 82 -19.71 3.28 4.04
C GLU A 82 -20.38 2.25 3.13
N TRP A 83 -20.16 2.34 1.82
CA TRP A 83 -20.80 1.47 0.85
C TRP A 83 -19.85 0.77 -0.12
N ARG A 84 -18.58 1.17 -0.16
CA ARG A 84 -17.59 0.62 -1.09
C ARG A 84 -16.31 0.25 -0.36
N PRO A 85 -15.86 -1.03 -0.40
CA PRO A 85 -14.64 -1.47 0.27
C PRO A 85 -13.37 -0.92 -0.42
N LEU A 86 -12.25 -0.92 0.31
CA LEU A 86 -10.95 -0.52 -0.23
C LEU A 86 -10.55 -1.38 -1.43
N GLN A 87 -10.75 -2.69 -1.34
CA GLN A 87 -10.41 -3.63 -2.41
C GLN A 87 -11.05 -3.26 -3.76
N ASP A 88 -12.27 -2.73 -3.76
CA ASP A 88 -12.95 -2.35 -5.00
C ASP A 88 -12.31 -1.14 -5.69
N THR A 89 -11.61 -0.27 -4.95
CA THR A 89 -10.97 0.94 -5.51
C THR A 89 -9.81 0.63 -6.46
N VAL A 90 -9.28 -0.60 -6.45
CA VAL A 90 -8.22 -1.02 -7.38
C VAL A 90 -8.67 -1.02 -8.85
N HIS A 91 -9.98 -0.99 -9.08
CA HIS A 91 -10.56 -0.93 -10.42
C HIS A 91 -10.73 0.51 -10.94
N ASP A 92 -10.55 1.53 -10.10
CA ASP A 92 -10.77 2.93 -10.46
C ASP A 92 -9.95 3.44 -11.64
N PRO A 93 -8.68 3.04 -11.85
CA PRO A 93 -7.95 3.44 -13.05
C PRO A 93 -8.66 3.11 -14.36
N ILE A 94 -9.48 2.06 -14.35
CA ILE A 94 -10.29 1.64 -15.50
C ILE A 94 -11.60 2.43 -15.56
N TYR A 95 -12.35 2.47 -14.45
CA TYR A 95 -13.69 3.08 -14.43
C TYR A 95 -13.65 4.60 -14.52
N THR A 96 -12.73 5.23 -13.84
CA THR A 96 -12.69 6.68 -13.77
C THR A 96 -11.85 7.29 -14.90
N ALA A 97 -10.99 6.49 -15.55
CA ALA A 97 -9.98 6.96 -16.50
C ALA A 97 -9.22 8.19 -15.95
N ARG A 98 -8.96 8.22 -14.63
CA ARG A 98 -8.35 9.32 -13.89
C ARG A 98 -9.10 10.65 -13.97
N ARG A 99 -10.39 10.61 -14.29
CA ARG A 99 -11.24 11.81 -14.32
C ARG A 99 -11.83 12.06 -12.94
N PRO A 100 -11.92 13.33 -12.51
CA PRO A 100 -12.61 13.67 -11.28
C PRO A 100 -14.07 13.21 -11.33
N GLN A 101 -14.48 12.42 -10.32
CA GLN A 101 -15.87 12.01 -10.19
C GLN A 101 -16.72 13.13 -9.58
N PRO A 102 -18.00 13.28 -9.99
CA PRO A 102 -18.92 14.17 -9.31
C PRO A 102 -19.13 13.70 -7.86
N TRP A 103 -19.46 14.63 -6.96
CA TRP A 103 -19.75 14.34 -5.53
C TRP A 103 -18.66 13.52 -4.83
N ARG A 104 -17.45 14.03 -4.82
CA ARG A 104 -16.26 13.36 -4.26
C ARG A 104 -16.42 12.87 -2.83
N SER A 105 -17.26 13.53 -2.02
CA SER A 105 -17.54 13.11 -0.64
C SER A 105 -18.33 11.79 -0.56
N TRP A 106 -19.12 11.46 -1.59
CA TRP A 106 -19.91 10.23 -1.69
C TRP A 106 -19.20 9.12 -2.48
N GLN A 107 -18.16 9.45 -3.21
CA GLN A 107 -17.39 8.54 -4.04
C GLN A 107 -16.10 8.13 -3.34
N ARG A 108 -15.65 6.94 -3.67
CA ARG A 108 -14.25 6.55 -3.51
C ARG A 108 -13.55 6.71 -4.86
N ASN A 109 -12.27 6.99 -4.81
CA ASN A 109 -11.41 7.00 -5.97
C ASN A 109 -10.14 6.23 -5.57
N GLU A 110 -9.18 6.03 -6.35
CA GLU A 110 -7.88 5.37 -6.14
C GLU A 110 -7.40 5.39 -4.64
N ASP A 111 -8.33 5.06 -3.72
CA ASP A 111 -8.11 5.15 -2.27
C ASP A 111 -7.07 4.14 -1.76
N TYR A 112 -6.70 3.17 -2.60
CA TYR A 112 -5.55 2.31 -2.33
C TYR A 112 -4.23 3.09 -2.16
N TYR A 113 -4.14 4.37 -2.58
CA TYR A 113 -3.06 5.28 -2.22
C TYR A 113 -3.24 5.83 -0.80
N PRO A 114 -4.20 6.73 -0.52
CA PRO A 114 -4.28 7.39 0.79
C PRO A 114 -4.71 6.43 1.90
N GLU A 115 -5.69 5.58 1.68
CA GLU A 115 -6.08 4.58 2.68
C GLU A 115 -5.05 3.46 2.80
N GLY A 116 -4.36 3.14 1.69
CA GLY A 116 -3.22 2.23 1.72
C GLY A 116 -2.11 2.69 2.64
N VAL A 117 -1.85 4.00 2.75
CA VAL A 117 -0.90 4.55 3.73
C VAL A 117 -1.30 4.19 5.16
N LEU A 118 -2.56 4.40 5.53
CA LEU A 118 -3.06 4.11 6.89
C LEU A 118 -3.13 2.61 7.15
N PHE A 119 -3.53 1.83 6.14
CA PHE A 119 -3.54 0.37 6.21
C PHE A 119 -2.14 -0.19 6.52
N TRP A 120 -1.10 0.27 5.84
CA TRP A 120 0.26 -0.19 6.09
C TRP A 120 0.85 0.39 7.38
N LEU A 121 0.39 1.56 7.82
CA LEU A 121 0.70 2.09 9.15
C LEU A 121 0.12 1.18 10.24
N GLU A 122 -1.12 0.70 10.09
CA GLU A 122 -1.73 -0.26 11.01
C GLU A 122 -0.94 -1.58 11.05
N VAL A 123 -0.55 -2.11 9.90
CA VAL A 123 0.29 -3.32 9.81
C VAL A 123 1.63 -3.12 10.53
N ASP A 124 2.32 -1.99 10.32
CA ASP A 124 3.58 -1.68 11.03
C ASP A 124 3.39 -1.58 12.55
N THR A 125 2.31 -0.94 12.97
CA THR A 125 1.96 -0.79 14.39
C THR A 125 1.70 -2.15 15.04
N LEU A 126 0.90 -3.02 14.41
CA LEU A 126 0.62 -4.36 14.91
C LEU A 126 1.88 -5.21 15.03
N ILE A 127 2.75 -5.20 14.02
CA ILE A 127 4.03 -5.91 14.09
C ILE A 127 4.85 -5.42 15.29
N ARG A 128 4.93 -4.12 15.50
CA ARG A 128 5.68 -3.52 16.63
C ARG A 128 5.06 -3.89 17.98
N GLU A 129 3.75 -3.81 18.10
CA GLU A 129 3.04 -4.15 19.33
C GLU A 129 3.23 -5.63 19.69
N HIS A 130 2.99 -6.54 18.77
CA HIS A 130 3.10 -7.99 18.98
C HIS A 130 4.54 -8.42 19.31
N THR A 131 5.52 -7.72 18.76
CA THR A 131 6.94 -8.07 18.93
C THR A 131 7.66 -7.23 20.01
N GLY A 132 6.93 -6.39 20.73
CA GLY A 132 7.54 -5.46 21.71
C GLY A 132 8.56 -4.50 21.08
N GLY A 133 8.35 -4.11 19.83
CA GLY A 133 9.24 -3.23 19.05
C GLY A 133 10.45 -3.93 18.44
N ALA A 134 10.60 -5.26 18.59
CA ALA A 134 11.74 -6.00 18.05
C ALA A 134 11.68 -6.15 16.53
N ARG A 135 10.51 -6.07 15.93
CA ARG A 135 10.24 -6.15 14.50
C ARG A 135 9.37 -4.98 14.05
N SER A 136 9.39 -4.74 12.73
CA SER A 136 8.61 -3.69 12.09
C SER A 136 8.29 -4.06 10.64
N LEU A 137 7.57 -3.21 9.94
CA LEU A 137 7.33 -3.37 8.52
C LEU A 137 8.64 -3.31 7.70
N ASP A 138 9.71 -2.71 8.21
CA ASP A 138 11.04 -2.78 7.59
C ASP A 138 11.56 -4.23 7.46
N ASP A 139 11.25 -5.10 8.42
CA ASP A 139 11.62 -6.52 8.33
C ASP A 139 10.82 -7.23 7.25
N PHE A 140 9.54 -6.88 7.09
CA PHE A 140 8.72 -7.37 5.98
C PHE A 140 9.31 -6.97 4.63
N VAL A 141 9.61 -5.69 4.41
CA VAL A 141 10.14 -5.24 3.12
C VAL A 141 11.52 -5.79 2.81
N ARG A 142 12.40 -5.93 3.81
CA ARG A 142 13.70 -6.58 3.64
C ARG A 142 13.54 -8.03 3.17
N GLU A 143 12.62 -8.78 3.76
CA GLU A 143 12.37 -10.16 3.39
C GLU A 143 11.65 -10.26 2.04
N MET A 144 10.65 -9.41 1.81
CA MET A 144 9.84 -9.38 0.60
C MET A 144 10.67 -9.00 -0.63
N TYR A 145 11.54 -8.01 -0.52
CA TYR A 145 12.32 -7.48 -1.65
C TYR A 145 13.78 -7.90 -1.65
N ARG A 146 14.16 -8.86 -0.82
CA ARG A 146 15.52 -9.40 -0.79
C ARG A 146 15.89 -10.01 -2.14
N SER A 147 17.01 -9.52 -2.73
CA SER A 147 17.58 -10.13 -3.93
C SER A 147 18.15 -11.50 -3.61
N ARG A 148 17.74 -12.52 -4.36
CA ARG A 148 18.25 -13.91 -4.20
C ARG A 148 19.22 -14.31 -5.30
N THR A 149 19.27 -13.59 -6.41
CA THR A 149 19.98 -14.04 -7.61
C THR A 149 21.00 -13.06 -8.14
N GLY A 150 20.96 -11.80 -7.71
CA GLY A 150 21.79 -10.72 -8.28
C GLY A 150 21.50 -10.42 -9.77
N ARG A 151 20.45 -11.03 -10.34
CA ARG A 151 20.08 -10.84 -11.74
C ARG A 151 18.98 -9.79 -11.87
N ALA A 152 19.04 -9.00 -12.93
CA ALA A 152 17.98 -8.06 -13.31
C ALA A 152 16.81 -8.84 -13.94
N GLN A 153 15.88 -9.28 -13.10
CA GLN A 153 14.64 -9.94 -13.55
C GLN A 153 13.50 -9.52 -12.65
N VAL A 154 12.29 -9.51 -13.18
CA VAL A 154 11.07 -9.24 -12.42
C VAL A 154 10.61 -10.52 -11.71
N PHE A 155 10.56 -10.48 -10.38
CA PHE A 155 9.97 -11.54 -9.56
C PHE A 155 8.52 -11.18 -9.27
N GLN A 156 7.62 -12.09 -9.56
CA GLN A 156 6.19 -11.89 -9.28
C GLN A 156 5.85 -12.26 -7.85
N TYR A 157 4.79 -11.63 -7.30
CA TYR A 157 4.18 -12.01 -6.04
C TYR A 157 2.65 -12.01 -6.14
N ARG A 158 2.03 -12.81 -5.29
CA ARG A 158 0.59 -12.93 -5.12
C ARG A 158 0.21 -12.59 -3.68
N PHE A 159 -1.08 -12.54 -3.38
CA PHE A 159 -1.60 -12.30 -2.03
C PHE A 159 -0.97 -13.26 -0.99
N ASP A 160 -0.93 -14.54 -1.30
CA ASP A 160 -0.38 -15.55 -0.38
C ASP A 160 1.11 -15.37 -0.09
N ASP A 161 1.88 -14.81 -1.02
CA ASP A 161 3.28 -14.45 -0.79
C ASP A 161 3.41 -13.32 0.22
N VAL A 162 2.53 -12.32 0.15
CA VAL A 162 2.47 -11.21 1.12
C VAL A 162 2.16 -11.75 2.50
N VAL A 163 1.11 -12.58 2.63
CA VAL A 163 0.72 -13.25 3.88
C VAL A 163 1.86 -14.10 4.44
N ALA A 164 2.50 -14.90 3.59
CA ALA A 164 3.60 -15.76 3.99
C ALA A 164 4.81 -14.99 4.51
N VAL A 165 5.14 -13.84 3.89
CA VAL A 165 6.24 -12.99 4.36
C VAL A 165 5.88 -12.31 5.69
N LEU A 166 4.68 -11.73 5.82
CA LEU A 166 4.21 -11.14 7.07
C LEU A 166 4.24 -12.17 8.22
N SER A 167 3.77 -13.40 7.96
CA SER A 167 3.74 -14.48 8.95
C SER A 167 5.14 -14.96 9.41
N ARG A 168 6.17 -14.70 8.61
CA ARG A 168 7.57 -14.94 9.05
C ARG A 168 8.11 -13.82 9.93
N VAL A 169 7.61 -12.60 9.74
CA VAL A 169 8.00 -11.45 10.55
C VAL A 169 7.30 -11.47 11.92
N ASP A 170 6.01 -11.74 11.90
CA ASP A 170 5.18 -11.83 13.10
C ASP A 170 4.12 -12.93 12.95
N ARG A 171 3.99 -13.76 14.01
CA ARG A 171 3.02 -14.85 14.06
C ARG A 171 1.62 -14.33 14.40
N PHE A 172 0.95 -13.80 13.40
CA PHE A 172 -0.41 -13.28 13.51
C PHE A 172 -1.28 -13.82 12.36
N GLY A 173 -2.59 -13.73 12.49
CA GLY A 173 -3.54 -14.16 11.46
C GLY A 173 -3.63 -13.19 10.28
N TRP A 174 -2.52 -12.93 9.60
CA TRP A 174 -2.42 -11.91 8.56
C TRP A 174 -3.41 -12.09 7.42
N GLY A 175 -3.63 -13.31 6.94
CA GLY A 175 -4.55 -13.55 5.82
C GLY A 175 -5.97 -13.07 6.11
N PRO A 176 -6.63 -13.56 7.17
CA PRO A 176 -7.94 -13.07 7.60
C PRO A 176 -7.96 -11.57 7.92
N PHE A 177 -6.94 -11.05 8.61
CA PHE A 177 -6.85 -9.63 8.95
C PHE A 177 -6.84 -8.76 7.69
N LEU A 178 -5.94 -9.04 6.73
CA LEU A 178 -5.82 -8.28 5.48
C LEU A 178 -7.15 -8.31 4.70
N ARG A 179 -7.76 -9.49 4.55
CA ARG A 179 -9.06 -9.61 3.87
C ARG A 179 -10.14 -8.80 4.58
N GLN A 180 -10.25 -8.93 5.89
CA GLN A 180 -11.23 -8.16 6.66
C GLN A 180 -11.07 -6.65 6.44
N ARG A 181 -9.84 -6.12 6.43
CA ARG A 181 -9.58 -4.68 6.23
C ARG A 181 -9.84 -4.23 4.80
N LEU A 182 -9.46 -5.04 3.82
CA LEU A 182 -9.65 -4.72 2.40
C LEU A 182 -11.12 -4.74 2.00
N ASP A 183 -11.91 -5.65 2.57
CA ASP A 183 -13.30 -5.87 2.21
C ASP A 183 -14.30 -5.11 3.09
N ALA A 184 -13.83 -4.49 4.19
CA ALA A 184 -14.69 -3.71 5.07
C ALA A 184 -15.20 -2.42 4.40
N THR A 185 -16.46 -2.10 4.69
CA THR A 185 -17.11 -0.85 4.27
C THR A 185 -17.13 0.22 5.38
N HIS A 186 -16.54 -0.06 6.55
CA HIS A 186 -16.45 0.87 7.66
C HIS A 186 -15.00 1.24 7.92
N ALA A 187 -14.81 2.42 8.53
CA ALA A 187 -13.48 2.81 9.00
C ALA A 187 -12.93 1.76 9.97
N PRO A 188 -11.65 1.44 9.89
CA PRO A 188 -10.99 0.60 10.88
C PRO A 188 -10.98 1.29 12.25
#